data_c7fbd9db54aefcb923b8c336fcf77857
#
_entry.id   c7fbd9db54aefcb923b8c336fcf77857
#
_cell.length_a   1.000
_cell.length_b   1.000
_cell.length_c   1.000
_cell.angle_alpha   90.00
_cell.angle_beta   90.00
_cell.angle_gamma   90.00
#
_symmetry.space_group_name_H-M   'P 1'
#
loop_
_entity.id
_entity.type
_entity.pdbx_description
1 polymer ?
#
loop_
_entity_poly.entity_id
_entity_poly.type
_entity_poly.pdbx_seq_one_letter_code
_entity_poly.pdbx_strand_id
1 'polypeptide(L)'
;MINANNCITNKTYDEIKMGDSATLTRTLTKQDIQLFATVTGDMNPAHLDESYAKTDIFHQIVGHGMWTASMFSVLLGMQLPGPGTLYLSQTLKFLRPVRLGDTITASVKVIKKDNAHKHITFQTLCANEDGEHVLEGEALVLAPSEKICWKATALPEVQIKTGAHNYEQILLDKASGLKPLRVAVVHPADIFSLAGAVEAAKAGIIEPVFVGPEVKIRKVAEDAHIDLDHYEIISTPHSHAAAALAVEMVHKGEVEALMKGKLHTDELMEAVVDKEKGLRTGRRMSHVFVLDVPSYPKPLFLTDSAINIKPSLMDKKDIVQNAIDLYGALGLGIPKVALLSAVEVVSERIPSTIDATALCKMAQRGQITGGIIDGPLAFDNAISKEAADIKGIISDVAGDADILVVPDIESGNMLYKELRYFSGAEGAGIVLGATVPIILTSRAGDADSRVASSALALLYVRQKEKN
;
A
#
# COMPACT_ATOMS: atom_id res chain seq x y z
N MET A 1 -12.90 37.41 -1.45
CA MET A 1 -14.13 37.40 -2.27
C MET A 1 -13.74 37.10 -3.70
N ILE A 2 -14.26 35.99 -4.24
CA ILE A 2 -14.03 35.60 -5.65
C ILE A 2 -15.05 36.39 -6.48
N ASN A 3 -14.58 37.31 -7.31
CA ASN A 3 -15.43 38.09 -8.22
C ASN A 3 -15.92 37.24 -9.39
N ALA A 4 -16.93 37.75 -10.14
CA ALA A 4 -17.53 37.07 -11.30
C ALA A 4 -16.52 36.55 -12.37
N ASN A 5 -15.26 37.00 -12.32
CA ASN A 5 -14.16 36.60 -13.17
C ASN A 5 -13.22 35.52 -12.53
N ASN A 6 -13.60 34.89 -11.41
CA ASN A 6 -12.76 33.94 -10.66
C ASN A 6 -11.40 34.52 -10.20
N CYS A 7 -11.35 35.79 -9.86
CA CYS A 7 -10.15 36.53 -9.50
C CYS A 7 -10.18 36.93 -8.02
N ILE A 8 -9.10 36.62 -7.30
CA ILE A 8 -8.85 37.09 -5.94
C ILE A 8 -8.16 38.45 -6.02
N THR A 9 -8.76 39.45 -5.42
CA THR A 9 -8.23 40.85 -5.44
C THR A 9 -7.79 41.26 -4.04
N ASN A 10 -6.66 41.94 -3.96
CA ASN A 10 -6.18 42.55 -2.71
C ASN A 10 -6.93 43.87 -2.36
N LYS A 11 -6.75 44.32 -1.12
CA LYS A 11 -6.90 45.72 -0.72
C LYS A 11 -5.52 46.37 -0.64
N THR A 12 -5.36 47.54 -1.31
CA THR A 12 -4.12 48.30 -1.18
C THR A 12 -4.05 48.97 0.20
N TYR A 13 -2.86 49.42 0.60
CA TYR A 13 -2.66 50.13 1.88
C TYR A 13 -3.67 51.27 2.09
N ASP A 14 -3.95 52.05 1.04
CA ASP A 14 -4.82 53.21 1.10
C ASP A 14 -6.31 52.86 1.19
N GLU A 15 -6.70 51.67 0.69
CA GLU A 15 -8.07 51.15 0.78
C GLU A 15 -8.38 50.55 2.16
N ILE A 16 -7.37 50.16 2.93
CA ILE A 16 -7.53 49.52 4.24
C ILE A 16 -7.78 50.59 5.32
N LYS A 17 -8.81 50.36 6.13
CA LYS A 17 -9.22 51.27 7.23
C LYS A 17 -8.93 50.64 8.58
N MET A 18 -8.75 51.49 9.60
CA MET A 18 -8.71 51.07 11.00
C MET A 18 -9.99 50.30 11.35
N GLY A 19 -9.83 49.12 11.99
CA GLY A 19 -10.94 48.28 12.38
C GLY A 19 -11.41 47.31 11.29
N ASP A 20 -10.90 47.39 10.03
CA ASP A 20 -11.17 46.37 9.01
C ASP A 20 -10.77 45.00 9.55
N SER A 21 -11.58 43.99 9.26
CA SER A 21 -11.37 42.62 9.76
C SER A 21 -11.68 41.55 8.70
N ALA A 22 -11.10 40.39 8.87
CA ALA A 22 -11.40 39.18 8.10
C ALA A 22 -11.42 37.96 9.01
N THR A 23 -12.18 36.94 8.62
CA THR A 23 -12.34 35.70 9.39
C THR A 23 -12.24 34.48 8.50
N LEU A 24 -11.77 33.36 9.08
CA LEU A 24 -11.66 32.05 8.45
C LEU A 24 -12.02 30.99 9.47
N THR A 25 -12.93 30.08 9.12
CA THR A 25 -13.31 28.96 9.98
C THR A 25 -12.84 27.65 9.36
N ARG A 26 -12.21 26.79 10.15
CA ARG A 26 -11.78 25.44 9.77
C ARG A 26 -11.97 24.45 10.91
N THR A 27 -12.37 23.23 10.57
CA THR A 27 -12.38 22.10 11.52
C THR A 27 -11.07 21.33 11.40
N LEU A 28 -10.43 21.02 12.53
CA LEU A 28 -9.19 20.24 12.56
C LEU A 28 -9.49 18.78 12.25
N THR A 29 -8.98 18.29 11.14
CA THR A 29 -9.13 16.89 10.72
C THR A 29 -7.87 16.07 11.03
N LYS A 30 -8.02 14.72 11.07
CA LYS A 30 -6.88 13.80 11.18
C LYS A 30 -5.88 14.01 10.01
N GLN A 31 -6.40 14.29 8.82
CA GLN A 31 -5.59 14.57 7.65
C GLN A 31 -4.77 15.86 7.80
N ASP A 32 -5.36 16.92 8.38
CA ASP A 32 -4.62 18.17 8.67
C ASP A 32 -3.43 17.92 9.59
N ILE A 33 -3.63 17.13 10.66
CA ILE A 33 -2.56 16.80 11.63
C ILE A 33 -1.44 16.04 10.93
N GLN A 34 -1.78 15.02 10.13
CA GLN A 34 -0.79 14.19 9.43
C GLN A 34 -0.02 14.99 8.37
N LEU A 35 -0.71 15.84 7.58
CA LEU A 35 -0.07 16.72 6.60
C LEU A 35 0.85 17.72 7.29
N PHE A 36 0.41 18.31 8.39
CA PHE A 36 1.22 19.28 9.12
C PHE A 36 2.48 18.62 9.71
N ALA A 37 2.35 17.44 10.31
CA ALA A 37 3.49 16.65 10.78
C ALA A 37 4.47 16.32 9.63
N THR A 38 3.95 15.92 8.48
CA THR A 38 4.77 15.59 7.29
C THR A 38 5.56 16.81 6.79
N VAL A 39 4.93 17.97 6.74
CA VAL A 39 5.56 19.22 6.23
C VAL A 39 6.58 19.78 7.22
N THR A 40 6.29 19.70 8.51
CA THR A 40 7.12 20.30 9.57
C THR A 40 8.18 19.35 10.13
N GLY A 41 7.99 18.04 9.99
CA GLY A 41 8.78 17.01 10.67
C GLY A 41 8.44 16.84 12.16
N ASP A 42 7.39 17.51 12.66
CA ASP A 42 6.96 17.41 14.06
C ASP A 42 6.11 16.15 14.27
N MET A 43 6.78 15.08 14.67
CA MET A 43 6.20 13.77 14.97
C MET A 43 5.95 13.56 16.47
N ASN A 44 5.69 14.61 17.24
CA ASN A 44 5.38 14.47 18.65
C ASN A 44 4.18 13.51 18.84
N PRO A 45 4.31 12.46 19.69
CA PRO A 45 3.26 11.45 19.85
C PRO A 45 1.93 11.99 20.37
N ALA A 46 1.91 13.16 21.04
CA ALA A 46 0.66 13.84 21.43
C ALA A 46 -0.26 14.17 20.22
N HIS A 47 0.31 14.28 19.02
CA HIS A 47 -0.42 14.59 17.79
C HIS A 47 -0.79 13.34 16.97
N LEU A 48 -0.01 12.25 17.07
CA LEU A 48 -0.08 11.14 16.13
C LEU A 48 -0.43 9.78 16.76
N ASP A 49 -0.17 9.59 18.07
CA ASP A 49 -0.37 8.33 18.78
C ASP A 49 -1.53 8.41 19.78
N GLU A 50 -2.64 7.75 19.47
CA GLU A 50 -3.83 7.73 20.33
C GLU A 50 -3.58 7.05 21.67
N SER A 51 -2.66 6.06 21.75
CA SER A 51 -2.35 5.35 22.97
C SER A 51 -1.56 6.25 23.92
N TYR A 52 -0.59 6.97 23.39
CA TYR A 52 0.16 7.98 24.14
C TYR A 52 -0.74 9.15 24.56
N ALA A 53 -1.52 9.71 23.64
CA ALA A 53 -2.37 10.86 23.88
C ALA A 53 -3.45 10.60 24.96
N LYS A 54 -3.90 9.35 25.14
CA LYS A 54 -4.81 8.98 26.24
C LYS A 54 -4.15 9.07 27.63
N THR A 55 -2.83 8.96 27.68
CA THR A 55 -2.06 8.95 28.94
C THR A 55 -1.38 10.29 29.26
N ASP A 56 -1.32 11.20 28.28
CA ASP A 56 -0.75 12.53 28.47
C ASP A 56 -1.72 13.52 29.15
N ILE A 57 -1.27 14.77 29.33
CA ILE A 57 -2.06 15.82 29.99
C ILE A 57 -3.31 16.25 29.20
N PHE A 58 -3.41 15.91 27.93
CA PHE A 58 -4.54 16.28 27.08
C PHE A 58 -5.61 15.19 27.01
N HIS A 59 -5.26 13.93 27.36
CA HIS A 59 -6.11 12.73 27.36
C HIS A 59 -6.72 12.37 25.98
N GLN A 60 -6.27 13.01 24.90
CA GLN A 60 -6.70 12.78 23.52
C GLN A 60 -5.77 13.48 22.53
N ILE A 61 -5.87 13.11 21.24
CA ILE A 61 -5.11 13.74 20.17
C ILE A 61 -5.42 15.25 20.12
N VAL A 62 -4.36 16.05 20.08
CA VAL A 62 -4.42 17.50 19.89
C VAL A 62 -3.70 17.92 18.61
N GLY A 63 -4.14 19.01 18.00
CA GLY A 63 -3.50 19.61 16.83
C GLY A 63 -2.18 20.31 17.20
N HIS A 64 -1.31 20.44 16.21
CA HIS A 64 -0.11 21.25 16.34
C HIS A 64 -0.51 22.72 16.56
N GLY A 65 0.06 23.39 17.55
CA GLY A 65 -0.27 24.81 17.81
C GLY A 65 -0.06 25.70 16.59
N MET A 66 1.01 25.44 15.81
CA MET A 66 1.31 26.20 14.61
C MET A 66 0.33 25.93 13.45
N TRP A 67 -0.43 24.81 13.44
CA TRP A 67 -1.54 24.62 12.50
C TRP A 67 -2.60 25.72 12.70
N THR A 68 -3.01 25.98 13.95
CA THR A 68 -3.95 27.06 14.27
C THR A 68 -3.39 28.42 13.87
N ALA A 69 -2.11 28.69 14.15
CA ALA A 69 -1.43 29.93 13.76
C ALA A 69 -1.35 30.11 12.23
N SER A 70 -1.24 29.04 11.46
CA SER A 70 -1.16 29.08 10.00
C SER A 70 -2.40 29.68 9.32
N MET A 71 -3.56 29.68 10.00
CA MET A 71 -4.79 30.28 9.50
C MET A 71 -4.66 31.80 9.33
N PHE A 72 -3.80 32.48 10.13
CA PHE A 72 -3.51 33.90 9.95
C PHE A 72 -2.81 34.19 8.62
N SER A 73 -1.94 33.28 8.16
CA SER A 73 -1.28 33.42 6.87
C SER A 73 -2.29 33.41 5.71
N VAL A 74 -3.31 32.56 5.78
CA VAL A 74 -4.40 32.54 4.79
C VAL A 74 -5.18 33.87 4.82
N LEU A 75 -5.55 34.36 6.01
CA LEU A 75 -6.30 35.61 6.16
C LEU A 75 -5.52 36.79 5.60
N LEU A 76 -4.25 36.91 5.97
CA LEU A 76 -3.42 38.05 5.57
C LEU A 76 -3.00 37.97 4.10
N GLY A 77 -2.66 36.79 3.59
CA GLY A 77 -2.18 36.61 2.23
C GLY A 77 -3.29 36.54 1.17
N MET A 78 -4.53 36.16 1.55
CA MET A 78 -5.59 35.89 0.58
C MET A 78 -6.83 36.76 0.76
N GLN A 79 -7.04 37.39 1.94
CA GLN A 79 -8.28 38.12 2.23
C GLN A 79 -8.04 39.57 2.59
N LEU A 80 -7.19 39.85 3.61
CA LEU A 80 -6.97 41.22 4.13
C LEU A 80 -5.54 41.37 4.67
N PRO A 81 -4.64 42.06 4.00
CA PRO A 81 -4.77 42.80 2.73
C PRO A 81 -5.03 41.95 1.50
N GLY A 82 -4.60 40.66 1.47
CA GLY A 82 -4.70 39.74 0.33
C GLY A 82 -3.42 39.66 -0.52
N PRO A 83 -3.50 39.23 -1.78
CA PRO A 83 -2.34 39.02 -2.65
C PRO A 83 -1.38 40.25 -2.68
N GLY A 84 -0.07 39.97 -2.60
CA GLY A 84 0.97 40.98 -2.54
C GLY A 84 1.34 41.47 -1.13
N THR A 85 0.71 40.92 -0.08
CA THR A 85 1.07 41.16 1.32
C THR A 85 2.38 40.49 1.67
N LEU A 86 3.30 41.20 2.33
CA LEU A 86 4.50 40.62 2.90
C LEU A 86 4.35 40.52 4.42
N TYR A 87 4.44 39.32 4.96
CA TYR A 87 4.36 39.05 6.40
C TYR A 87 5.72 39.38 7.04
N LEU A 88 5.77 40.31 8.00
CA LEU A 88 7.01 40.78 8.60
C LEU A 88 7.27 40.18 9.97
N SER A 89 6.24 40.11 10.82
CA SER A 89 6.37 39.48 12.15
C SER A 89 5.03 39.02 12.70
N GLN A 90 5.10 38.11 13.65
CA GLN A 90 3.95 37.56 14.39
C GLN A 90 4.34 37.31 15.83
N THR A 91 3.51 37.73 16.79
CA THR A 91 3.54 37.20 18.16
C THR A 91 2.42 36.19 18.35
N LEU A 92 2.69 35.15 19.11
CA LEU A 92 1.74 34.07 19.36
C LEU A 92 1.72 33.75 20.85
N LYS A 93 0.53 33.61 21.42
CA LYS A 93 0.31 33.10 22.78
C LYS A 93 -0.79 32.06 22.71
N PHE A 94 -0.40 30.80 22.92
CA PHE A 94 -1.30 29.67 22.95
C PHE A 94 -1.99 29.59 24.32
N LEU A 95 -3.31 29.60 24.32
CA LEU A 95 -4.13 29.67 25.53
C LEU A 95 -4.76 28.33 25.87
N ARG A 96 -5.17 27.56 24.85
CA ARG A 96 -5.82 26.26 25.00
C ARG A 96 -5.41 25.31 23.88
N PRO A 97 -5.37 23.98 24.15
CA PRO A 97 -5.18 23.01 23.10
C PRO A 97 -6.39 22.98 22.15
N VAL A 98 -6.14 22.69 20.86
CA VAL A 98 -7.15 22.42 19.84
C VAL A 98 -7.20 20.93 19.63
N ARG A 99 -8.37 20.31 19.77
CA ARG A 99 -8.57 18.87 19.70
C ARG A 99 -8.97 18.43 18.30
N LEU A 100 -8.75 17.17 17.99
CA LEU A 100 -9.27 16.57 16.76
C LEU A 100 -10.79 16.72 16.71
N GLY A 101 -11.31 17.34 15.65
CA GLY A 101 -12.74 17.61 15.45
C GLY A 101 -13.18 19.02 15.87
N ASP A 102 -12.36 19.78 16.64
CA ASP A 102 -12.70 21.14 17.03
C ASP A 102 -12.77 22.06 15.78
N THR A 103 -13.74 22.95 15.80
CA THR A 103 -13.91 23.97 14.76
C THR A 103 -13.39 25.32 15.26
N ILE A 104 -12.37 25.84 14.59
CA ILE A 104 -11.66 27.05 14.95
C ILE A 104 -11.99 28.18 14.00
N THR A 105 -12.37 29.34 14.55
CA THR A 105 -12.53 30.57 13.81
C THR A 105 -11.35 31.50 14.10
N ALA A 106 -10.51 31.69 13.09
CA ALA A 106 -9.43 32.68 13.11
C ALA A 106 -9.97 34.05 12.64
N SER A 107 -9.50 35.11 13.27
CA SER A 107 -9.81 36.50 12.88
C SER A 107 -8.57 37.39 12.90
N VAL A 108 -8.53 38.36 11.99
CA VAL A 108 -7.55 39.44 11.96
C VAL A 108 -8.28 40.78 11.93
N LYS A 109 -7.82 41.77 12.71
CA LYS A 109 -8.42 43.09 12.79
C LYS A 109 -7.33 44.18 12.78
N VAL A 110 -7.46 45.15 11.92
CA VAL A 110 -6.52 46.30 11.83
C VAL A 110 -6.56 47.13 13.10
N ILE A 111 -5.42 47.21 13.80
CA ILE A 111 -5.27 47.98 15.04
C ILE A 111 -4.28 49.16 14.92
N LYS A 112 -3.39 49.15 13.88
CA LYS A 112 -2.44 50.23 13.66
C LYS A 112 -2.05 50.30 12.18
N LYS A 113 -1.84 51.52 11.68
CA LYS A 113 -1.29 51.82 10.34
C LYS A 113 -0.10 52.77 10.46
N ASP A 114 0.99 52.44 9.74
CA ASP A 114 2.18 53.31 9.60
C ASP A 114 2.29 53.76 8.15
N ASN A 115 2.03 55.03 7.94
CA ASN A 115 2.03 55.65 6.60
C ASN A 115 3.41 55.76 5.97
N ALA A 116 4.47 55.87 6.80
CA ALA A 116 5.84 56.05 6.31
C ALA A 116 6.37 54.76 5.64
N HIS A 117 6.02 53.62 6.20
CA HIS A 117 6.51 52.32 5.74
C HIS A 117 5.43 51.45 5.08
N LYS A 118 4.17 51.93 5.00
CA LYS A 118 3.01 51.16 4.52
C LYS A 118 2.77 49.89 5.34
N HIS A 119 3.16 49.90 6.63
CA HIS A 119 2.97 48.79 7.55
C HIS A 119 1.58 48.83 8.19
N ILE A 120 1.00 47.67 8.37
CA ILE A 120 -0.26 47.46 9.09
C ILE A 120 -0.04 46.44 10.18
N THR A 121 -0.46 46.79 11.43
CA THR A 121 -0.51 45.82 12.54
C THR A 121 -1.94 45.34 12.67
N PHE A 122 -2.06 44.01 12.72
CA PHE A 122 -3.31 43.33 12.98
C PHE A 122 -3.30 42.69 14.36
N GLN A 123 -4.39 42.83 15.10
CA GLN A 123 -4.72 41.91 16.18
C GLN A 123 -5.11 40.56 15.53
N THR A 124 -4.56 39.48 16.02
CA THR A 124 -4.86 38.12 15.55
C THR A 124 -5.44 37.29 16.69
N LEU A 125 -6.55 36.57 16.42
CA LEU A 125 -7.27 35.81 17.41
C LEU A 125 -7.85 34.56 16.78
N CYS A 126 -7.72 33.42 17.49
CA CYS A 126 -8.46 32.19 17.18
C CYS A 126 -9.37 31.83 18.37
N ALA A 127 -10.62 31.48 18.07
CA ALA A 127 -11.59 31.01 19.05
C ALA A 127 -12.17 29.66 18.60
N ASN A 128 -12.54 28.81 19.55
CA ASN A 128 -13.28 27.56 19.32
C ASN A 128 -14.78 27.86 19.09
N GLU A 129 -15.57 26.82 18.89
CA GLU A 129 -17.01 26.88 18.68
C GLU A 129 -17.79 27.44 19.88
N ASP A 130 -17.23 27.31 21.12
CA ASP A 130 -17.81 27.85 22.34
C ASP A 130 -17.46 29.36 22.54
N GLY A 131 -16.69 29.95 21.61
CA GLY A 131 -16.20 31.32 21.69
C GLY A 131 -15.02 31.52 22.62
N GLU A 132 -14.40 30.45 23.11
CA GLU A 132 -13.22 30.54 23.95
C GLU A 132 -11.96 30.78 23.12
N HIS A 133 -11.12 31.69 23.57
CA HIS A 133 -9.86 32.01 22.88
C HIS A 133 -8.85 30.85 23.03
N VAL A 134 -8.36 30.34 21.91
CA VAL A 134 -7.34 29.27 21.85
C VAL A 134 -5.96 29.83 21.50
N LEU A 135 -5.90 30.95 20.76
CA LEU A 135 -4.67 31.62 20.33
C LEU A 135 -4.89 33.12 20.18
N GLU A 136 -3.97 33.94 20.67
CA GLU A 136 -3.97 35.40 20.50
C GLU A 136 -2.58 35.93 20.12
N GLY A 137 -2.53 37.08 19.45
CA GLY A 137 -1.28 37.76 19.13
C GLY A 137 -1.45 38.98 18.21
N GLU A 138 -0.34 39.42 17.64
CA GLU A 138 -0.30 40.55 16.69
C GLU A 138 0.55 40.18 15.47
N ALA A 139 0.08 40.54 14.30
CA ALA A 139 0.78 40.43 13.03
C ALA A 139 1.18 41.76 12.47
N LEU A 140 2.41 41.93 12.06
CA LEU A 140 2.88 43.11 11.30
C LEU A 140 3.07 42.67 9.85
N VAL A 141 2.48 43.44 8.93
CA VAL A 141 2.62 43.19 7.49
C VAL A 141 2.97 44.48 6.73
N LEU A 142 3.68 44.31 5.61
CA LEU A 142 3.77 45.36 4.57
C LEU A 142 2.60 45.16 3.61
N ALA A 143 1.72 46.11 3.54
CA ALA A 143 0.55 46.04 2.68
C ALA A 143 0.89 46.43 1.23
N PRO A 144 0.27 45.82 0.21
CA PRO A 144 0.51 46.15 -1.19
C PRO A 144 0.05 47.58 -1.51
N SER A 145 0.84 48.28 -2.32
CA SER A 145 0.52 49.62 -2.83
C SER A 145 -0.26 49.57 -4.13
N GLU A 146 -0.19 48.46 -4.86
CA GLU A 146 -0.83 48.30 -6.17
C GLU A 146 -1.95 47.25 -6.11
N LYS A 147 -2.95 47.44 -6.98
CA LYS A 147 -4.05 46.50 -7.12
C LYS A 147 -3.61 45.27 -7.87
N ILE A 148 -3.79 44.13 -7.26
CA ILE A 148 -3.48 42.81 -7.81
C ILE A 148 -4.79 42.03 -7.99
N CYS A 149 -4.98 41.45 -9.17
CA CYS A 149 -6.02 40.49 -9.46
C CYS A 149 -5.33 39.19 -9.85
N TRP A 150 -5.41 38.18 -8.99
CA TRP A 150 -4.80 36.88 -9.21
C TRP A 150 -5.86 35.82 -9.44
N LYS A 151 -5.75 35.07 -10.55
CA LYS A 151 -6.65 33.98 -10.88
C LYS A 151 -6.23 32.76 -10.05
N ALA A 152 -7.04 32.38 -9.07
CA ALA A 152 -6.73 31.23 -8.22
C ALA A 152 -6.64 29.94 -9.05
N THR A 153 -5.54 29.22 -8.88
CA THR A 153 -5.39 27.86 -9.37
C THR A 153 -5.87 26.91 -8.26
N ALA A 154 -6.61 25.87 -8.63
CA ALA A 154 -6.97 24.85 -7.66
C ALA A 154 -5.70 24.21 -7.06
N LEU A 155 -5.68 24.06 -5.75
CA LEU A 155 -4.62 23.30 -5.10
C LEU A 155 -4.72 21.82 -5.54
N PRO A 156 -3.59 21.13 -5.67
CA PRO A 156 -3.62 19.69 -5.91
C PRO A 156 -4.33 18.99 -4.76
N GLU A 157 -5.08 17.94 -5.07
CA GLU A 157 -5.59 17.04 -4.05
C GLU A 157 -4.42 16.24 -3.48
N VAL A 158 -4.23 16.31 -2.17
CA VAL A 158 -3.16 15.58 -1.49
C VAL A 158 -3.79 14.37 -0.80
N GLN A 159 -3.44 13.19 -1.26
CA GLN A 159 -3.76 11.95 -0.59
C GLN A 159 -2.58 11.57 0.32
N ILE A 160 -2.83 11.49 1.63
CA ILE A 160 -1.86 10.90 2.54
C ILE A 160 -1.95 9.37 2.35
N LYS A 161 -0.93 8.80 1.76
CA LYS A 161 -0.69 7.38 1.94
C LYS A 161 -0.14 7.23 3.37
N THR A 162 -1.02 6.97 4.33
CA THR A 162 -0.60 6.42 5.62
C THR A 162 0.14 5.16 5.26
N GLY A 163 1.41 5.10 5.67
CA GLY A 163 2.31 4.02 5.30
C GLY A 163 1.54 2.72 5.40
N ALA A 164 1.47 2.03 4.29
CA ALA A 164 0.78 0.78 4.14
C ALA A 164 1.08 -0.07 5.36
N HIS A 165 0.26 -1.00 5.66
CA HIS A 165 0.34 -1.85 6.85
C HIS A 165 1.70 -2.55 7.02
N ASN A 166 2.68 -2.21 6.18
CA ASN A 166 4.04 -2.74 6.09
C ASN A 166 4.03 -4.28 6.22
N TYR A 167 3.14 -4.92 5.43
CA TYR A 167 3.02 -6.37 5.46
C TYR A 167 4.33 -7.07 5.12
N GLU A 168 5.18 -6.43 4.35
CA GLU A 168 6.52 -6.92 4.11
C GLU A 168 7.28 -7.06 5.42
N GLN A 169 7.34 -6.04 6.26
CA GLN A 169 8.00 -6.10 7.57
C GLN A 169 7.33 -7.14 8.48
N ILE A 170 6.01 -7.24 8.46
CA ILE A 170 5.27 -8.26 9.23
C ILE A 170 5.65 -9.67 8.78
N LEU A 171 5.83 -9.90 7.47
CA LEU A 171 6.28 -11.19 6.95
C LEU A 171 7.72 -11.50 7.39
N LEU A 172 8.61 -10.50 7.31
CA LEU A 172 10.00 -10.62 7.76
C LEU A 172 10.09 -10.91 9.26
N ASP A 173 9.33 -10.21 10.07
CA ASP A 173 9.28 -10.41 11.53
C ASP A 173 8.79 -11.83 11.87
N LYS A 174 7.75 -12.34 11.17
CA LYS A 174 7.25 -13.71 11.34
C LYS A 174 8.25 -14.77 10.84
N ALA A 175 9.04 -14.45 9.83
CA ALA A 175 10.09 -15.33 9.29
C ALA A 175 11.36 -15.35 10.15
N SER A 176 11.56 -14.29 10.95
CA SER A 176 12.74 -14.14 11.80
C SER A 176 12.87 -15.30 12.80
N GLY A 177 14.09 -15.85 12.90
CA GLY A 177 14.41 -16.95 13.80
C GLY A 177 13.95 -18.35 13.33
N LEU A 178 13.26 -18.45 12.19
CA LEU A 178 12.99 -19.74 11.57
C LEU A 178 14.25 -20.26 10.87
N LYS A 179 14.37 -21.58 10.71
CA LYS A 179 15.45 -22.19 9.91
C LYS A 179 15.34 -21.69 8.46
N PRO A 180 16.40 -21.06 7.88
CA PRO A 180 16.38 -20.59 6.51
C PRO A 180 15.96 -21.65 5.52
N LEU A 181 15.31 -21.24 4.43
CA LEU A 181 14.88 -22.14 3.36
C LEU A 181 16.00 -22.33 2.34
N ARG A 182 16.42 -23.56 2.06
CA ARG A 182 17.42 -23.80 1.00
C ARG A 182 16.75 -23.70 -0.37
N VAL A 183 17.19 -22.74 -1.21
CA VAL A 183 16.50 -22.34 -2.44
C VAL A 183 17.42 -22.43 -3.65
N ALA A 184 17.02 -23.17 -4.69
CA ALA A 184 17.68 -23.08 -5.99
C ALA A 184 17.24 -21.80 -6.74
N VAL A 185 18.16 -20.87 -6.92
CA VAL A 185 17.93 -19.64 -7.70
C VAL A 185 18.29 -19.93 -9.15
N VAL A 186 17.26 -20.07 -9.99
CA VAL A 186 17.38 -20.58 -11.35
C VAL A 186 17.76 -19.48 -12.32
N HIS A 187 18.98 -19.57 -12.90
CA HIS A 187 19.52 -18.64 -13.90
C HIS A 187 19.54 -17.17 -13.45
N PRO A 188 20.16 -16.80 -12.32
CA PRO A 188 20.21 -15.43 -11.81
C PRO A 188 21.24 -14.56 -12.58
N ALA A 189 21.01 -14.36 -13.88
CA ALA A 189 21.91 -13.66 -14.79
C ALA A 189 21.46 -12.18 -15.02
N ASP A 190 20.91 -11.54 -14.00
CA ASP A 190 20.64 -10.10 -13.92
C ASP A 190 20.76 -9.60 -12.47
N ILE A 191 20.94 -8.29 -12.32
CA ILE A 191 21.16 -7.65 -11.03
C ILE A 191 19.97 -7.86 -10.06
N PHE A 192 18.75 -7.79 -10.54
CA PHE A 192 17.56 -7.84 -9.67
C PHE A 192 17.36 -9.23 -9.08
N SER A 193 17.54 -10.29 -9.88
CA SER A 193 17.41 -11.66 -9.39
C SER A 193 18.56 -12.06 -8.45
N LEU A 194 19.76 -11.59 -8.72
CA LEU A 194 20.93 -11.88 -7.89
C LEU A 194 20.87 -11.08 -6.57
N ALA A 195 20.67 -9.77 -6.64
CA ALA A 195 20.59 -8.91 -5.46
C ALA A 195 19.45 -9.35 -4.53
N GLY A 196 18.23 -9.58 -5.06
CA GLY A 196 17.09 -10.00 -4.24
C GLY A 196 17.33 -11.33 -3.53
N ALA A 197 18.01 -12.30 -4.15
CA ALA A 197 18.37 -13.54 -3.48
C ALA A 197 19.44 -13.34 -2.39
N VAL A 198 20.43 -12.48 -2.65
CA VAL A 198 21.47 -12.15 -1.65
C VAL A 198 20.90 -11.37 -0.48
N GLU A 199 20.00 -10.41 -0.72
CA GLU A 199 19.31 -9.68 0.36
C GLU A 199 18.43 -10.60 1.21
N ALA A 200 17.69 -11.53 0.61
CA ALA A 200 16.93 -12.55 1.34
C ALA A 200 17.84 -13.49 2.17
N ALA A 201 19.04 -13.78 1.67
CA ALA A 201 20.05 -14.54 2.40
C ALA A 201 20.63 -13.75 3.58
N LYS A 202 20.97 -12.48 3.39
CA LYS A 202 21.45 -11.59 4.46
C LYS A 202 20.40 -11.41 5.57
N ALA A 203 19.12 -11.38 5.19
CA ALA A 203 18.00 -11.35 6.14
C ALA A 203 17.78 -12.69 6.87
N GLY A 204 18.55 -13.74 6.57
CA GLY A 204 18.43 -15.05 7.20
C GLY A 204 17.20 -15.85 6.78
N ILE A 205 16.58 -15.49 5.66
CA ILE A 205 15.33 -16.11 5.16
C ILE A 205 15.63 -17.32 4.28
N ILE A 206 16.66 -17.22 3.43
CA ILE A 206 17.04 -18.31 2.52
C ILE A 206 18.53 -18.63 2.58
N GLU A 207 18.87 -19.87 2.19
CA GLU A 207 20.22 -20.28 1.80
C GLU A 207 20.21 -20.54 0.28
N PRO A 208 20.63 -19.54 -0.53
CA PRO A 208 20.55 -19.67 -1.98
C PRO A 208 21.64 -20.57 -2.54
N VAL A 209 21.24 -21.42 -3.51
CA VAL A 209 22.15 -22.12 -4.43
C VAL A 209 21.92 -21.55 -5.81
N PHE A 210 22.93 -20.90 -6.37
CA PHE A 210 22.81 -20.26 -7.69
C PHE A 210 23.05 -21.28 -8.80
N VAL A 211 22.02 -21.54 -9.62
CA VAL A 211 22.06 -22.54 -10.69
C VAL A 211 22.00 -21.84 -12.04
N GLY A 212 23.12 -21.81 -12.78
CA GLY A 212 23.19 -21.09 -14.06
C GLY A 212 24.60 -20.95 -14.62
N PRO A 213 24.79 -20.22 -15.73
CA PRO A 213 26.11 -19.99 -16.32
C PRO A 213 27.00 -19.17 -15.36
N GLU A 214 27.91 -19.81 -14.66
CA GLU A 214 28.74 -19.20 -13.61
C GLU A 214 29.44 -17.92 -14.07
N VAL A 215 30.01 -17.92 -15.28
CA VAL A 215 30.71 -16.73 -15.82
C VAL A 215 29.76 -15.52 -15.90
N LYS A 216 28.49 -15.74 -16.30
CA LYS A 216 27.51 -14.66 -16.37
C LYS A 216 27.08 -14.21 -14.97
N ILE A 217 26.89 -15.14 -14.03
CA ILE A 217 26.50 -14.83 -12.65
C ILE A 217 27.58 -14.00 -11.97
N ARG A 218 28.88 -14.45 -12.07
CA ARG A 218 30.01 -13.71 -11.50
C ARG A 218 30.20 -12.33 -12.12
N LYS A 219 29.99 -12.20 -13.43
CA LYS A 219 30.05 -10.90 -14.09
C LYS A 219 28.97 -9.93 -13.59
N VAL A 220 27.73 -10.41 -13.43
CA VAL A 220 26.64 -9.59 -12.86
C VAL A 220 26.96 -9.19 -11.42
N ALA A 221 27.54 -10.09 -10.64
CA ALA A 221 27.94 -9.81 -9.27
C ALA A 221 29.05 -8.74 -9.20
N GLU A 222 30.07 -8.85 -10.07
CA GLU A 222 31.15 -7.87 -10.18
C GLU A 222 30.62 -6.48 -10.58
N ASP A 223 29.80 -6.43 -11.63
CA ASP A 223 29.19 -5.18 -12.13
C ASP A 223 28.28 -4.51 -11.06
N ALA A 224 27.69 -5.31 -10.16
CA ALA A 224 26.80 -4.85 -9.09
C ALA A 224 27.48 -4.74 -7.71
N HIS A 225 28.78 -5.02 -7.60
CA HIS A 225 29.53 -5.05 -6.34
C HIS A 225 28.93 -6.00 -5.28
N ILE A 226 28.42 -7.15 -5.73
CA ILE A 226 27.85 -8.19 -4.88
C ILE A 226 28.91 -9.25 -4.64
N ASP A 227 29.25 -9.53 -3.36
CA ASP A 227 30.13 -10.60 -2.97
C ASP A 227 29.40 -11.97 -3.01
N LEU A 228 29.97 -12.91 -3.76
CA LEU A 228 29.46 -14.28 -3.89
C LEU A 228 30.38 -15.35 -3.29
N ASP A 229 31.44 -15.01 -2.58
CA ASP A 229 32.46 -15.96 -2.12
C ASP A 229 31.92 -17.01 -1.15
N HIS A 230 30.81 -16.72 -0.49
CA HIS A 230 30.17 -17.60 0.49
C HIS A 230 28.97 -18.39 -0.05
N TYR A 231 28.63 -18.23 -1.34
CA TYR A 231 27.46 -18.87 -1.93
C TYR A 231 27.84 -19.98 -2.90
N GLU A 232 27.08 -21.07 -2.87
CA GLU A 232 27.24 -22.18 -3.80
C GLU A 232 26.74 -21.78 -5.19
N ILE A 233 27.58 -22.00 -6.22
CA ILE A 233 27.22 -21.79 -7.62
C ILE A 233 27.40 -23.11 -8.38
N ILE A 234 26.30 -23.60 -8.97
CA ILE A 234 26.30 -24.80 -9.81
C ILE A 234 26.19 -24.35 -11.27
N SER A 235 27.29 -24.56 -12.02
CA SER A 235 27.40 -24.08 -13.40
C SER A 235 26.56 -24.92 -14.35
N THR A 236 25.74 -24.26 -15.18
CA THR A 236 24.98 -24.85 -16.27
C THR A 236 25.12 -24.05 -17.55
N PRO A 237 25.00 -24.66 -18.74
CA PRO A 237 25.28 -23.95 -20.01
C PRO A 237 24.22 -22.88 -20.38
N HIS A 238 22.97 -23.07 -20.01
CA HIS A 238 21.85 -22.20 -20.36
C HIS A 238 20.66 -22.35 -19.39
N SER A 239 19.62 -21.52 -19.56
CA SER A 239 18.43 -21.42 -18.68
C SER A 239 17.66 -22.74 -18.56
N HIS A 240 17.40 -23.44 -19.64
CA HIS A 240 16.70 -24.74 -19.62
C HIS A 240 17.46 -25.81 -18.82
N ALA A 241 18.80 -25.86 -18.98
CA ALA A 241 19.64 -26.77 -18.19
C ALA A 241 19.60 -26.39 -16.69
N ALA A 242 19.58 -25.09 -16.38
CA ALA A 242 19.45 -24.62 -15.01
C ALA A 242 18.09 -25.01 -14.40
N ALA A 243 16.99 -24.86 -15.15
CA ALA A 243 15.65 -25.26 -14.71
C ALA A 243 15.56 -26.77 -14.48
N ALA A 244 16.07 -27.60 -15.41
CA ALA A 244 16.07 -29.04 -15.27
C ALA A 244 16.88 -29.52 -14.05
N LEU A 245 18.10 -28.94 -13.85
CA LEU A 245 18.93 -29.27 -12.69
C LEU A 245 18.26 -28.87 -11.36
N ALA A 246 17.66 -27.67 -11.32
CA ALA A 246 16.95 -27.22 -10.12
C ALA A 246 15.79 -28.16 -9.74
N VAL A 247 15.05 -28.66 -10.71
CA VAL A 247 14.00 -29.69 -10.50
C VAL A 247 14.61 -30.98 -9.97
N GLU A 248 15.76 -31.42 -10.50
CA GLU A 248 16.46 -32.59 -10.00
C GLU A 248 16.94 -32.42 -8.55
N MET A 249 17.44 -31.24 -8.18
CA MET A 249 17.83 -30.91 -6.81
C MET A 249 16.65 -30.98 -5.83
N VAL A 250 15.46 -30.62 -6.24
CA VAL A 250 14.23 -30.81 -5.42
C VAL A 250 13.96 -32.28 -5.20
N HIS A 251 14.05 -33.12 -6.24
CA HIS A 251 13.85 -34.57 -6.11
C HIS A 251 14.85 -35.24 -5.18
N LYS A 252 16.10 -34.73 -5.16
CA LYS A 252 17.14 -35.23 -4.24
C LYS A 252 17.00 -34.69 -2.81
N GLY A 253 16.09 -33.75 -2.55
CA GLY A 253 15.94 -33.10 -1.25
C GLY A 253 17.08 -32.12 -0.94
N GLU A 254 17.83 -31.67 -1.95
CA GLU A 254 18.94 -30.73 -1.80
C GLU A 254 18.43 -29.29 -1.64
N VAL A 255 17.22 -28.99 -2.13
CA VAL A 255 16.56 -27.69 -2.00
C VAL A 255 15.07 -27.84 -1.68
N GLU A 256 14.53 -26.88 -0.96
CA GLU A 256 13.17 -26.86 -0.42
C GLU A 256 12.23 -25.92 -1.19
N ALA A 257 12.78 -25.08 -2.09
CA ALA A 257 12.04 -24.17 -2.95
C ALA A 257 12.85 -23.81 -4.21
N LEU A 258 12.15 -23.29 -5.22
CA LEU A 258 12.77 -22.69 -6.40
C LEU A 258 12.54 -21.19 -6.40
N MET A 259 13.52 -20.43 -6.92
CA MET A 259 13.38 -19.00 -7.21
C MET A 259 13.69 -18.72 -8.67
N LYS A 260 12.77 -18.03 -9.35
CA LYS A 260 12.97 -17.65 -10.74
C LYS A 260 13.95 -16.49 -10.89
N GLY A 261 15.01 -16.67 -11.64
CA GLY A 261 15.94 -15.65 -12.08
C GLY A 261 15.58 -15.03 -13.44
N LYS A 262 16.64 -14.78 -14.26
CA LYS A 262 16.49 -14.21 -15.61
C LYS A 262 16.23 -15.28 -16.66
N LEU A 263 15.07 -15.90 -16.61
CA LEU A 263 14.57 -16.78 -17.65
C LEU A 263 13.07 -16.47 -17.87
N HIS A 264 12.50 -16.94 -18.98
CA HIS A 264 11.04 -16.83 -19.17
C HIS A 264 10.32 -17.73 -18.16
N THR A 265 9.13 -17.32 -17.73
CA THR A 265 8.32 -18.12 -16.81
C THR A 265 8.03 -19.50 -17.42
N ASP A 266 7.76 -19.53 -18.73
CA ASP A 266 7.47 -20.76 -19.48
C ASP A 266 8.65 -21.74 -19.43
N GLU A 267 9.91 -21.26 -19.53
CA GLU A 267 11.11 -22.11 -19.48
C GLU A 267 11.25 -22.84 -18.11
N LEU A 268 10.97 -22.12 -17.01
CA LEU A 268 11.00 -22.72 -15.68
C LEU A 268 9.81 -23.67 -15.51
N MET A 269 8.62 -23.20 -15.89
CA MET A 269 7.40 -23.97 -15.70
C MET A 269 7.37 -25.22 -16.56
N GLU A 270 7.97 -25.23 -17.76
CA GLU A 270 8.10 -26.43 -18.60
C GLU A 270 8.82 -27.57 -17.85
N ALA A 271 9.94 -27.26 -17.19
CA ALA A 271 10.65 -28.25 -16.37
C ALA A 271 9.84 -28.69 -15.14
N VAL A 272 9.13 -27.75 -14.50
CA VAL A 272 8.33 -28.02 -13.29
C VAL A 272 7.08 -28.85 -13.60
N VAL A 273 6.42 -28.63 -14.75
CA VAL A 273 5.18 -29.36 -15.11
C VAL A 273 5.43 -30.62 -15.92
N ASP A 274 6.67 -30.99 -16.21
CA ASP A 274 7.00 -32.24 -16.89
C ASP A 274 6.30 -33.41 -16.21
N LYS A 275 5.80 -34.36 -17.01
CA LYS A 275 4.98 -35.46 -16.51
C LYS A 275 5.80 -36.55 -15.78
N GLU A 276 7.04 -36.71 -16.18
CA GLU A 276 7.92 -37.80 -15.68
C GLU A 276 8.92 -37.28 -14.65
N LYS A 277 9.49 -36.10 -14.89
CA LYS A 277 10.60 -35.52 -14.12
C LYS A 277 10.25 -34.27 -13.37
N GLY A 278 9.04 -33.73 -13.58
CA GLY A 278 8.62 -32.46 -12.96
C GLY A 278 8.18 -32.58 -11.51
N LEU A 279 7.71 -31.49 -10.95
CA LEU A 279 7.33 -31.38 -9.54
C LEU A 279 5.81 -31.37 -9.34
N ARG A 280 5.07 -32.03 -10.25
CA ARG A 280 3.61 -32.07 -10.19
C ARG A 280 3.12 -32.88 -9.00
N THR A 281 2.04 -32.36 -8.40
CA THR A 281 1.25 -33.11 -7.41
C THR A 281 -0.14 -33.45 -7.99
N GLY A 282 -1.02 -34.01 -7.19
CA GLY A 282 -2.44 -34.18 -7.57
C GLY A 282 -3.23 -32.85 -7.65
N ARG A 283 -2.62 -31.71 -7.31
CA ARG A 283 -3.26 -30.41 -7.26
C ARG A 283 -2.78 -29.53 -8.41
N ARG A 284 -3.67 -28.71 -8.96
CA ARG A 284 -3.31 -27.72 -9.98
C ARG A 284 -2.37 -26.66 -9.40
N MET A 285 -1.28 -26.34 -10.10
CA MET A 285 -0.41 -25.22 -9.72
C MET A 285 -1.10 -23.90 -10.00
N SER A 286 -0.94 -22.95 -9.09
CA SER A 286 -1.47 -21.58 -9.23
C SER A 286 -0.56 -20.56 -8.57
N HIS A 287 -0.59 -19.34 -9.08
CA HIS A 287 0.13 -18.21 -8.49
C HIS A 287 -0.78 -17.46 -7.52
N VAL A 288 -0.23 -17.08 -6.37
CA VAL A 288 -0.89 -16.23 -5.38
C VAL A 288 -0.04 -14.99 -5.15
N PHE A 289 -0.60 -13.81 -5.38
CA PHE A 289 -0.05 -12.56 -4.89
C PHE A 289 -0.61 -12.25 -3.52
N VAL A 290 0.22 -11.74 -2.63
CA VAL A 290 -0.14 -11.13 -1.35
C VAL A 290 0.21 -9.65 -1.47
N LEU A 291 -0.81 -8.80 -1.49
CA LEU A 291 -0.70 -7.38 -1.82
C LEU A 291 -1.00 -6.53 -0.58
N ASP A 292 -0.16 -5.54 -0.36
CA ASP A 292 -0.42 -4.42 0.52
C ASP A 292 -0.95 -3.27 -0.32
N VAL A 293 -2.26 -3.08 -0.31
CA VAL A 293 -2.94 -2.02 -1.06
C VAL A 293 -3.22 -0.87 -0.11
N PRO A 294 -2.63 0.34 -0.32
CA PRO A 294 -2.73 1.47 0.63
C PRO A 294 -4.16 1.90 1.01
N SER A 295 -5.11 1.65 0.13
CA SER A 295 -6.54 1.98 0.33
C SER A 295 -7.36 0.83 0.93
N TYR A 296 -6.76 -0.34 1.17
CA TYR A 296 -7.45 -1.52 1.71
C TYR A 296 -6.90 -1.90 3.09
N PRO A 297 -7.73 -2.17 4.11
CA PRO A 297 -7.29 -2.20 5.51
C PRO A 297 -6.53 -3.45 5.94
N LYS A 298 -6.32 -4.42 5.06
CA LYS A 298 -5.69 -5.72 5.35
C LYS A 298 -4.98 -6.28 4.12
N PRO A 299 -4.08 -7.31 4.27
CA PRO A 299 -3.45 -7.94 3.12
C PRO A 299 -4.50 -8.51 2.18
N LEU A 300 -4.36 -8.23 0.89
CA LEU A 300 -5.27 -8.70 -0.14
C LEU A 300 -4.56 -9.78 -0.98
N PHE A 301 -5.10 -10.99 -0.95
CA PHE A 301 -4.61 -12.09 -1.77
C PHE A 301 -5.31 -12.08 -3.12
N LEU A 302 -4.55 -12.26 -4.20
CA LEU A 302 -5.07 -12.30 -5.56
C LEU A 302 -4.58 -13.56 -6.29
N THR A 303 -5.48 -14.37 -6.82
CA THR A 303 -5.19 -15.64 -7.52
C THR A 303 -6.21 -15.94 -8.62
N ASP A 304 -5.89 -16.60 -9.74
CA ASP A 304 -4.58 -16.82 -10.33
C ASP A 304 -4.33 -15.78 -11.42
N SER A 305 -3.25 -15.05 -11.29
CA SER A 305 -2.96 -13.91 -12.17
C SER A 305 -1.76 -14.15 -13.10
N ALA A 306 -1.17 -15.38 -13.08
CA ALA A 306 0.11 -15.60 -13.76
C ALA A 306 0.31 -16.98 -14.40
N ILE A 307 -0.45 -18.04 -14.05
CA ILE A 307 -0.19 -19.41 -14.47
C ILE A 307 -1.33 -19.98 -15.34
N ASN A 308 -2.57 -19.90 -14.88
CA ASN A 308 -3.69 -20.58 -15.55
C ASN A 308 -4.44 -19.64 -16.48
N ILE A 309 -4.28 -19.83 -17.79
CA ILE A 309 -4.87 -18.93 -18.80
C ILE A 309 -6.40 -18.91 -18.69
N LYS A 310 -7.04 -20.10 -18.78
CA LYS A 310 -8.48 -20.26 -18.67
C LYS A 310 -8.78 -21.53 -17.84
N PRO A 311 -8.72 -21.41 -16.50
CA PRO A 311 -8.88 -22.56 -15.62
C PRO A 311 -10.31 -23.14 -15.71
N SER A 312 -10.40 -24.46 -15.74
CA SER A 312 -11.68 -25.18 -15.60
C SER A 312 -12.20 -25.04 -14.17
N LEU A 313 -13.47 -25.43 -13.93
CA LEU A 313 -14.04 -25.48 -12.58
C LEU A 313 -13.18 -26.29 -11.60
N MET A 314 -12.62 -27.42 -12.02
CA MET A 314 -11.77 -28.25 -11.18
C MET A 314 -10.40 -27.62 -10.92
N ASP A 315 -9.83 -26.93 -11.92
CA ASP A 315 -8.62 -26.14 -11.71
C ASP A 315 -8.88 -25.00 -10.71
N LYS A 316 -10.02 -24.28 -10.83
CA LYS A 316 -10.41 -23.21 -9.90
C LYS A 316 -10.60 -23.71 -8.47
N LYS A 317 -11.13 -24.92 -8.28
CA LYS A 317 -11.22 -25.54 -6.95
C LYS A 317 -9.83 -25.62 -6.29
N ASP A 318 -8.83 -26.10 -7.04
CA ASP A 318 -7.47 -26.24 -6.54
C ASP A 318 -6.77 -24.89 -6.34
N ILE A 319 -7.02 -23.91 -7.22
CA ILE A 319 -6.55 -22.52 -7.12
C ILE A 319 -7.04 -21.90 -5.81
N VAL A 320 -8.33 -22.03 -5.53
CA VAL A 320 -8.95 -21.54 -4.28
C VAL A 320 -8.30 -22.20 -3.07
N GLN A 321 -8.13 -23.52 -3.09
CA GLN A 321 -7.54 -24.24 -1.96
C GLN A 321 -6.08 -23.85 -1.72
N ASN A 322 -5.27 -23.65 -2.78
CA ASN A 322 -3.89 -23.18 -2.65
C ASN A 322 -3.80 -21.84 -1.93
N ALA A 323 -4.68 -20.90 -2.27
CA ALA A 323 -4.70 -19.58 -1.64
C ALA A 323 -5.15 -19.63 -0.17
N ILE A 324 -6.15 -20.46 0.15
CA ILE A 324 -6.60 -20.70 1.52
C ILE A 324 -5.47 -21.33 2.36
N ASP A 325 -4.78 -22.33 1.82
CA ASP A 325 -3.67 -23.00 2.50
C ASP A 325 -2.51 -22.03 2.79
N LEU A 326 -2.21 -21.12 1.85
CA LEU A 326 -1.23 -20.06 2.07
C LEU A 326 -1.66 -19.09 3.17
N TYR A 327 -2.92 -18.62 3.13
CA TYR A 327 -3.46 -17.70 4.13
C TYR A 327 -3.38 -18.31 5.55
N GLY A 328 -3.77 -19.57 5.67
CA GLY A 328 -3.65 -20.32 6.92
C GLY A 328 -2.20 -20.52 7.38
N ALA A 329 -1.27 -20.77 6.45
CA ALA A 329 0.16 -20.92 6.76
C ALA A 329 0.79 -19.63 7.31
N LEU A 330 0.27 -18.47 6.93
CA LEU A 330 0.69 -17.18 7.48
C LEU A 330 0.09 -16.89 8.86
N GLY A 331 -0.80 -17.74 9.39
CA GLY A 331 -1.45 -17.57 10.70
C GLY A 331 -2.42 -16.38 10.73
N LEU A 332 -3.10 -16.10 9.61
CA LEU A 332 -4.03 -14.98 9.48
C LEU A 332 -5.48 -15.37 9.86
N GLY A 333 -5.74 -16.62 10.19
CA GLY A 333 -7.06 -17.11 10.57
C GLY A 333 -7.80 -17.79 9.43
N ILE A 334 -9.13 -17.64 9.38
CA ILE A 334 -10.02 -18.22 8.35
C ILE A 334 -10.31 -17.14 7.31
N PRO A 335 -9.85 -17.28 6.05
CA PRO A 335 -10.02 -16.26 5.03
C PRO A 335 -11.45 -16.15 4.51
N LYS A 336 -11.86 -14.94 4.15
CA LYS A 336 -13.04 -14.62 3.37
C LYS A 336 -12.64 -14.59 1.89
N VAL A 337 -13.17 -15.53 1.12
CA VAL A 337 -12.79 -15.76 -0.28
C VAL A 337 -13.89 -15.27 -1.21
N ALA A 338 -13.62 -14.23 -1.98
CA ALA A 338 -14.51 -13.69 -3.00
C ALA A 338 -14.21 -14.30 -4.37
N LEU A 339 -15.20 -14.97 -4.96
CA LEU A 339 -15.11 -15.50 -6.32
C LEU A 339 -15.59 -14.45 -7.31
N LEU A 340 -14.63 -13.81 -7.99
CA LEU A 340 -14.91 -12.64 -8.82
C LEU A 340 -15.56 -13.00 -10.15
N SER A 341 -16.49 -12.14 -10.54
CA SER A 341 -17.13 -12.12 -11.86
C SER A 341 -17.43 -10.67 -12.26
N ALA A 342 -17.96 -10.46 -13.46
CA ALA A 342 -18.40 -9.15 -13.91
C ALA A 342 -19.65 -8.66 -13.15
N VAL A 343 -20.47 -9.56 -12.62
CA VAL A 343 -21.72 -9.29 -11.93
C VAL A 343 -21.92 -10.27 -10.77
N GLU A 344 -22.77 -9.89 -9.82
CA GLU A 344 -23.14 -10.69 -8.65
C GLU A 344 -24.33 -11.64 -8.90
N VAL A 345 -24.99 -11.52 -10.05
CA VAL A 345 -26.15 -12.35 -10.42
C VAL A 345 -25.71 -13.54 -11.27
N VAL A 346 -26.20 -14.73 -10.95
CA VAL A 346 -25.91 -15.94 -11.72
C VAL A 346 -26.51 -15.85 -13.11
N SER A 347 -25.68 -15.98 -14.14
CA SER A 347 -26.09 -15.89 -15.54
C SER A 347 -25.34 -16.93 -16.40
N GLU A 348 -26.08 -17.73 -17.17
CA GLU A 348 -25.51 -18.68 -18.13
C GLU A 348 -24.66 -18.02 -19.21
N ARG A 349 -24.90 -16.72 -19.49
CA ARG A 349 -24.12 -15.94 -20.46
C ARG A 349 -22.76 -15.54 -19.97
N ILE A 350 -22.52 -15.61 -18.66
CA ILE A 350 -21.25 -15.26 -18.00
C ILE A 350 -20.78 -16.51 -17.23
N PRO A 351 -19.96 -17.37 -17.86
CA PRO A 351 -19.56 -18.66 -17.28
C PRO A 351 -18.92 -18.56 -15.91
N SER A 352 -18.19 -17.47 -15.62
CA SER A 352 -17.59 -17.25 -14.29
C SER A 352 -18.60 -17.19 -13.14
N THR A 353 -19.85 -16.75 -13.42
CA THR A 353 -20.92 -16.76 -12.39
C THR A 353 -21.36 -18.17 -12.05
N ILE A 354 -21.37 -19.06 -13.04
CA ILE A 354 -21.72 -20.48 -12.83
C ILE A 354 -20.61 -21.18 -12.05
N ASP A 355 -19.34 -20.97 -12.44
CA ASP A 355 -18.20 -21.53 -11.72
C ASP A 355 -18.18 -21.07 -10.25
N ALA A 356 -18.39 -19.78 -10.01
CA ALA A 356 -18.45 -19.22 -8.66
C ALA A 356 -19.53 -19.91 -7.80
N THR A 357 -20.73 -20.04 -8.33
CA THR A 357 -21.84 -20.74 -7.65
C THR A 357 -21.49 -22.20 -7.35
N ALA A 358 -20.86 -22.89 -8.31
CA ALA A 358 -20.43 -24.28 -8.12
C ALA A 358 -19.34 -24.41 -7.04
N LEU A 359 -18.37 -23.51 -7.01
CA LEU A 359 -17.31 -23.46 -6.01
C LEU A 359 -17.85 -23.19 -4.60
N CYS A 360 -18.81 -22.28 -4.46
CA CYS A 360 -19.53 -22.05 -3.19
C CYS A 360 -20.17 -23.35 -2.72
N LYS A 361 -20.83 -24.09 -3.64
CA LYS A 361 -21.43 -25.38 -3.29
C LYS A 361 -20.42 -26.43 -2.93
N MET A 362 -19.27 -26.47 -3.61
CA MET A 362 -18.14 -27.37 -3.27
C MET A 362 -17.62 -27.08 -1.84
N ALA A 363 -17.51 -25.80 -1.46
CA ALA A 363 -17.12 -25.43 -0.10
C ALA A 363 -18.13 -25.91 0.94
N GLN A 364 -19.43 -25.69 0.69
CA GLN A 364 -20.50 -26.18 1.58
C GLN A 364 -20.51 -27.72 1.73
N ARG A 365 -19.96 -28.45 0.75
CA ARG A 365 -19.85 -29.92 0.75
C ARG A 365 -18.47 -30.42 1.23
N GLY A 366 -17.59 -29.53 1.70
CA GLY A 366 -16.26 -29.91 2.20
C GLY A 366 -15.27 -30.32 1.12
N GLN A 367 -15.53 -29.99 -0.16
CA GLN A 367 -14.56 -30.21 -1.26
C GLN A 367 -13.49 -29.10 -1.32
N ILE A 368 -13.79 -27.95 -0.72
CA ILE A 368 -12.87 -26.86 -0.41
C ILE A 368 -13.04 -26.60 1.07
N THR A 369 -11.94 -26.47 1.81
CA THR A 369 -11.95 -26.36 3.27
C THR A 369 -11.08 -25.22 3.77
N GLY A 370 -11.34 -24.74 4.98
CA GLY A 370 -10.48 -23.76 5.66
C GLY A 370 -10.75 -22.30 5.31
N GLY A 371 -11.82 -21.97 4.57
CA GLY A 371 -12.23 -20.62 4.24
C GLY A 371 -13.75 -20.43 4.18
N ILE A 372 -14.20 -19.18 4.28
CA ILE A 372 -15.56 -18.75 4.02
C ILE A 372 -15.60 -18.25 2.57
N ILE A 373 -16.42 -18.87 1.72
CA ILE A 373 -16.39 -18.64 0.27
C ILE A 373 -17.73 -18.14 -0.21
N ASP A 374 -17.73 -17.04 -0.98
CA ASP A 374 -18.93 -16.52 -1.61
C ASP A 374 -18.65 -15.97 -3.01
N GLY A 375 -19.70 -15.98 -3.84
CA GLY A 375 -19.70 -15.49 -5.22
C GLY A 375 -20.86 -16.08 -6.04
N PRO A 376 -21.11 -15.50 -7.24
CA PRO A 376 -20.29 -14.49 -7.90
C PRO A 376 -20.35 -13.13 -7.21
N LEU A 377 -19.24 -12.40 -7.17
CA LEU A 377 -19.14 -11.04 -6.69
C LEU A 377 -18.46 -10.17 -7.75
N ALA A 378 -18.96 -8.96 -8.00
CA ALA A 378 -18.21 -7.97 -8.75
C ALA A 378 -17.10 -7.39 -7.86
N PHE A 379 -16.05 -6.81 -8.46
CA PHE A 379 -14.89 -6.34 -7.72
C PHE A 379 -15.25 -5.31 -6.65
N ASP A 380 -16.10 -4.33 -6.99
CA ASP A 380 -16.56 -3.28 -6.07
C ASP A 380 -17.23 -3.84 -4.82
N ASN A 381 -18.16 -4.79 -5.00
CA ASN A 381 -18.88 -5.36 -3.87
C ASN A 381 -18.10 -6.47 -3.13
N ALA A 382 -17.01 -6.97 -3.68
CA ALA A 382 -16.09 -7.84 -2.96
C ALA A 382 -15.24 -7.08 -1.92
N ILE A 383 -14.86 -5.81 -2.21
CA ILE A 383 -13.91 -5.04 -1.40
C ILE A 383 -14.52 -3.83 -0.68
N SER A 384 -15.73 -3.40 -1.06
CA SER A 384 -16.42 -2.25 -0.46
C SER A 384 -17.75 -2.68 0.18
N LYS A 385 -17.82 -2.52 1.50
CA LYS A 385 -19.06 -2.80 2.25
C LYS A 385 -20.21 -1.91 1.80
N GLU A 386 -19.93 -0.64 1.51
CA GLU A 386 -20.92 0.31 0.99
C GLU A 386 -21.50 -0.17 -0.35
N ALA A 387 -20.64 -0.61 -1.28
CA ALA A 387 -21.09 -1.13 -2.58
C ALA A 387 -21.93 -2.41 -2.43
N ALA A 388 -21.55 -3.29 -1.51
CA ALA A 388 -22.32 -4.51 -1.20
C ALA A 388 -23.69 -4.17 -0.61
N ASP A 389 -23.76 -3.22 0.32
CA ASP A 389 -25.01 -2.80 0.98
C ASP A 389 -25.97 -2.09 0.00
N ILE A 390 -25.47 -1.23 -0.90
CA ILE A 390 -26.27 -0.58 -1.95
C ILE A 390 -26.94 -1.62 -2.87
N LYS A 391 -26.23 -2.73 -3.18
CA LYS A 391 -26.77 -3.82 -3.99
C LYS A 391 -27.61 -4.83 -3.20
N GLY A 392 -27.72 -4.66 -1.87
CA GLY A 392 -28.50 -5.54 -0.99
C GLY A 392 -27.91 -6.95 -0.86
N ILE A 393 -26.58 -7.10 -1.00
CA ILE A 393 -25.90 -8.39 -0.93
C ILE A 393 -25.75 -8.81 0.53
N ILE A 394 -26.36 -9.94 0.88
CA ILE A 394 -26.24 -10.56 2.21
C ILE A 394 -25.15 -11.63 2.13
N SER A 395 -23.97 -11.34 2.67
CA SER A 395 -22.80 -12.22 2.59
C SER A 395 -21.82 -11.92 3.72
N ASP A 396 -21.18 -12.97 4.24
CA ASP A 396 -20.07 -12.83 5.20
C ASP A 396 -18.73 -12.42 4.54
N VAL A 397 -18.69 -12.41 3.20
CA VAL A 397 -17.50 -12.13 2.39
C VAL A 397 -17.59 -10.75 1.73
N ALA A 398 -18.76 -10.38 1.20
CA ALA A 398 -18.94 -9.15 0.45
C ALA A 398 -18.57 -7.91 1.26
N GLY A 399 -17.73 -7.07 0.68
CA GLY A 399 -17.19 -5.85 1.27
C GLY A 399 -16.02 -6.03 2.23
N ASP A 400 -15.56 -7.29 2.44
CA ASP A 400 -14.50 -7.60 3.40
C ASP A 400 -13.69 -8.84 2.98
N ALA A 401 -13.37 -8.97 1.69
CA ALA A 401 -12.63 -10.10 1.16
C ALA A 401 -11.16 -10.10 1.59
N ASP A 402 -10.63 -11.29 1.94
CA ASP A 402 -9.19 -11.51 2.15
C ASP A 402 -8.53 -12.05 0.89
N ILE A 403 -9.25 -12.90 0.14
CA ILE A 403 -8.77 -13.55 -1.08
C ILE A 403 -9.72 -13.23 -2.24
N LEU A 404 -9.16 -12.69 -3.32
CA LEU A 404 -9.85 -12.49 -4.58
C LEU A 404 -9.44 -13.59 -5.56
N VAL A 405 -10.41 -14.35 -6.05
CA VAL A 405 -10.22 -15.38 -7.07
C VAL A 405 -10.79 -14.90 -8.38
N VAL A 406 -9.93 -14.66 -9.35
CA VAL A 406 -10.33 -14.15 -10.67
C VAL A 406 -10.78 -15.26 -11.62
N PRO A 407 -11.63 -14.94 -12.61
CA PRO A 407 -12.15 -15.95 -13.54
C PRO A 407 -11.10 -16.54 -14.50
N ASP A 408 -10.10 -15.76 -14.88
CA ASP A 408 -9.06 -16.11 -15.85
C ASP A 408 -7.80 -15.25 -15.68
N ILE A 409 -6.73 -15.57 -16.43
CA ILE A 409 -5.45 -14.88 -16.34
C ILE A 409 -5.51 -13.43 -16.81
N GLU A 410 -6.38 -13.13 -17.81
CA GLU A 410 -6.46 -11.79 -18.37
C GLU A 410 -6.99 -10.80 -17.33
N SER A 411 -8.12 -11.15 -16.71
CA SER A 411 -8.71 -10.35 -15.61
C SER A 411 -7.77 -10.26 -14.41
N GLY A 412 -7.11 -11.35 -14.03
CA GLY A 412 -6.18 -11.39 -12.91
C GLY A 412 -4.93 -10.55 -13.14
N ASN A 413 -4.32 -10.68 -14.30
CA ASN A 413 -3.10 -9.93 -14.64
C ASN A 413 -3.36 -8.43 -14.80
N MET A 414 -4.51 -8.06 -15.40
CA MET A 414 -4.92 -6.66 -15.48
C MET A 414 -5.20 -6.07 -14.11
N LEU A 415 -5.94 -6.77 -13.25
CA LEU A 415 -6.24 -6.33 -11.89
C LEU A 415 -4.96 -6.18 -11.04
N TYR A 416 -4.04 -7.17 -11.10
CA TYR A 416 -2.74 -7.06 -10.43
C TYR A 416 -1.97 -5.81 -10.84
N LYS A 417 -1.89 -5.55 -12.16
CA LYS A 417 -1.17 -4.38 -12.68
C LYS A 417 -1.85 -3.08 -12.31
N GLU A 418 -3.17 -3.04 -12.33
CA GLU A 418 -3.94 -1.88 -11.91
C GLU A 418 -3.67 -1.55 -10.44
N LEU A 419 -3.78 -2.53 -9.55
CA LEU A 419 -3.45 -2.35 -8.13
C LEU A 419 -2.00 -1.90 -7.92
N ARG A 420 -1.05 -2.48 -8.66
CA ARG A 420 0.38 -2.13 -8.56
C ARG A 420 0.68 -0.72 -9.04
N TYR A 421 0.18 -0.32 -10.22
CA TYR A 421 0.59 0.92 -10.88
C TYR A 421 -0.31 2.11 -10.56
N PHE A 422 -1.61 1.92 -10.37
CA PHE A 422 -2.54 2.99 -10.03
C PHE A 422 -2.77 3.11 -8.53
N SER A 423 -2.94 1.98 -7.83
CA SER A 423 -3.22 2.00 -6.39
C SER A 423 -1.95 2.00 -5.53
N GLY A 424 -0.76 1.83 -6.15
CA GLY A 424 0.51 1.82 -5.45
C GLY A 424 0.69 0.61 -4.53
N ALA A 425 0.01 -0.52 -4.85
CA ALA A 425 0.16 -1.74 -4.08
C ALA A 425 1.57 -2.29 -4.15
N GLU A 426 2.09 -2.71 -3.01
CA GLU A 426 3.32 -3.50 -2.90
C GLU A 426 2.96 -4.94 -2.61
N GLY A 427 3.87 -5.88 -2.88
CA GLY A 427 3.50 -7.26 -2.61
C GLY A 427 4.49 -8.30 -3.05
N ALA A 428 4.20 -9.51 -2.59
CA ALA A 428 4.96 -10.73 -2.80
C ALA A 428 4.13 -11.75 -3.58
N GLY A 429 4.80 -12.70 -4.24
CA GLY A 429 4.10 -13.73 -4.99
C GLY A 429 4.84 -15.06 -5.03
N ILE A 430 4.06 -16.13 -4.92
CA ILE A 430 4.58 -17.50 -5.03
C ILE A 430 3.63 -18.40 -5.85
N VAL A 431 4.21 -19.44 -6.46
CA VAL A 431 3.45 -20.52 -7.10
C VAL A 431 3.36 -21.69 -6.13
N LEU A 432 2.16 -22.20 -5.96
CA LEU A 432 1.80 -23.34 -5.11
C LEU A 432 1.18 -24.49 -5.93
N GLY A 433 1.03 -25.66 -5.30
CA GLY A 433 0.47 -26.84 -5.97
C GLY A 433 1.54 -27.77 -6.57
N ALA A 434 2.81 -27.35 -6.59
CA ALA A 434 3.95 -28.23 -6.83
C ALA A 434 4.41 -28.89 -5.52
N THR A 435 5.38 -29.83 -5.59
CA THR A 435 5.98 -30.48 -4.41
C THR A 435 6.67 -29.48 -3.48
N VAL A 436 7.23 -28.40 -4.03
CA VAL A 436 7.82 -27.27 -3.31
C VAL A 436 7.25 -25.95 -3.84
N PRO A 437 7.24 -24.87 -3.05
CA PRO A 437 6.84 -23.56 -3.54
C PRO A 437 7.86 -23.00 -4.52
N ILE A 438 7.36 -22.14 -5.45
CA ILE A 438 8.23 -21.47 -6.42
C ILE A 438 8.08 -19.96 -6.23
N ILE A 439 9.17 -19.30 -5.85
CA ILE A 439 9.25 -17.86 -5.70
C ILE A 439 9.28 -17.23 -7.08
N LEU A 440 8.17 -16.60 -7.45
CA LEU A 440 7.95 -16.01 -8.76
C LEU A 440 7.44 -14.60 -8.62
N THR A 441 8.32 -13.62 -8.89
CA THR A 441 8.00 -12.20 -8.87
C THR A 441 7.97 -11.62 -10.27
N SER A 442 7.33 -10.48 -10.48
CA SER A 442 7.37 -9.73 -11.73
C SER A 442 8.82 -9.30 -12.06
N ARG A 443 9.19 -9.21 -13.35
CA ARG A 443 10.52 -8.71 -13.78
C ARG A 443 10.80 -7.27 -13.32
N ALA A 444 9.77 -6.48 -13.10
CA ALA A 444 9.84 -5.11 -12.56
C ALA A 444 9.80 -5.09 -11.02
N GLY A 445 9.79 -6.25 -10.35
CA GLY A 445 9.86 -6.35 -8.88
C GLY A 445 11.25 -5.93 -8.41
N ASP A 446 11.27 -5.00 -7.46
CA ASP A 446 12.46 -4.61 -6.71
C ASP A 446 13.01 -5.76 -5.84
N ALA A 447 14.16 -5.55 -5.21
CA ALA A 447 14.77 -6.53 -4.32
C ALA A 447 13.82 -6.88 -3.16
N ASP A 448 13.10 -5.90 -2.63
CA ASP A 448 12.20 -6.03 -1.48
C ASP A 448 11.06 -7.02 -1.76
N SER A 449 10.42 -6.94 -2.92
CA SER A 449 9.38 -7.91 -3.34
C SER A 449 9.90 -9.36 -3.41
N ARG A 450 11.19 -9.58 -3.70
CA ARG A 450 11.80 -10.92 -3.70
C ARG A 450 12.07 -11.40 -2.28
N VAL A 451 12.52 -10.52 -1.41
CA VAL A 451 12.72 -10.81 0.02
C VAL A 451 11.40 -11.20 0.65
N ALA A 452 10.34 -10.42 0.44
CA ALA A 452 8.99 -10.72 0.91
C ALA A 452 8.44 -12.04 0.35
N SER A 453 8.66 -12.32 -0.95
CA SER A 453 8.25 -13.59 -1.56
C SER A 453 9.02 -14.78 -1.01
N SER A 454 10.28 -14.59 -0.64
CA SER A 454 11.09 -15.60 0.04
C SER A 454 10.58 -15.88 1.45
N ALA A 455 10.16 -14.84 2.17
CA ALA A 455 9.54 -14.98 3.49
C ALA A 455 8.20 -15.72 3.41
N LEU A 456 7.36 -15.45 2.39
CA LEU A 456 6.15 -16.23 2.13
C LEU A 456 6.44 -17.72 1.93
N ALA A 457 7.45 -18.05 1.12
CA ALA A 457 7.84 -19.42 0.86
C ALA A 457 8.35 -20.13 2.13
N LEU A 458 9.18 -19.43 2.93
CA LEU A 458 9.69 -19.94 4.19
C LEU A 458 8.54 -20.24 5.17
N LEU A 459 7.65 -19.29 5.40
CA LEU A 459 6.51 -19.45 6.30
C LEU A 459 5.60 -20.61 5.87
N TYR A 460 5.32 -20.72 4.57
CA TYR A 460 4.51 -21.80 4.01
C TYR A 460 5.13 -23.18 4.23
N VAL A 461 6.44 -23.35 3.97
CA VAL A 461 7.14 -24.63 4.14
C VAL A 461 7.22 -24.99 5.62
N ARG A 462 7.66 -24.09 6.49
CA ARG A 462 7.80 -24.38 7.94
C ARG A 462 6.47 -24.63 8.65
N GLN A 463 5.37 -24.08 8.14
CA GLN A 463 4.05 -24.42 8.66
C GLN A 463 3.60 -25.83 8.24
N LYS A 464 3.90 -26.25 7.01
CA LYS A 464 3.61 -27.62 6.54
C LYS A 464 4.39 -28.69 7.29
N GLU A 465 5.59 -28.41 7.77
CA GLU A 465 6.39 -29.37 8.56
C GLU A 465 5.81 -29.58 9.96
N LYS A 466 4.96 -28.66 10.45
CA LYS A 466 4.34 -28.77 11.79
C LYS A 466 3.01 -29.54 11.79
N ASN A 467 2.38 -29.69 10.61
CA ASN A 467 1.10 -30.37 10.44
C ASN A 467 1.31 -31.81 9.88
#